data_e8654ecc5df6be37c90d5231808b55db
#
_entry.id   e8654ecc5df6be37c90d5231808b55db
#
_cell.length_a   1.000
_cell.length_b   1.000
_cell.length_c   1.000
_cell.angle_alpha   90.00
_cell.angle_beta   90.00
_cell.angle_gamma   90.00
#
_symmetry.space_group_name_H-M   'P 1'
#
loop_
_entity.id
_entity.type
_entity.pdbx_description
1 polymer ?
#
loop_
_entity_poly.entity_id
_entity_poly.type
_entity_poly.pdbx_seq_one_letter_code
_entity_poly.pdbx_strand_id
1 'polypeptide(L)'
;MDDIKPSSRKYPFVKFESQRDLGNDLLRVENVSKTNDGVKILDNINFTIRPGEKAAILSRSDLAQTTMMQILAGTLKPDTGTVKYGQTVITSSLPRDLDANFNNEELSILDWLRQYATKEQNDNTFLRGFLGKMLFSGDDIQKQIKVLSGGEKVRCMLSKMMLEQGNVLLLDDPTNHLDLESITSLNDALVSFNGSVIFTSHDHEFISTIADHLVEISDNGSIDRAETTYDEFLAHEIVQKQVAKLYEK
;
A
#
# COMPACT_ATOMS: atom_id res chain seq x y z
N MET A 1 26.52 24.18 -18.55
CA MET A 1 25.60 23.08 -18.18
C MET A 1 26.39 22.17 -17.28
N ASP A 2 26.16 22.28 -15.97
CA ASP A 2 26.88 21.44 -15.02
C ASP A 2 26.33 20.00 -15.14
N ASP A 3 27.22 19.08 -15.54
CA ASP A 3 26.95 17.66 -15.54
C ASP A 3 26.63 17.23 -14.10
N ILE A 4 25.36 17.00 -13.81
CA ILE A 4 24.93 16.39 -12.56
C ILE A 4 25.52 14.97 -12.55
N LYS A 5 26.53 14.76 -11.68
CA LYS A 5 27.14 13.43 -11.51
C LYS A 5 26.04 12.41 -11.20
N PRO A 6 26.02 11.24 -11.86
CA PRO A 6 25.06 10.20 -11.55
C PRO A 6 25.13 9.86 -10.06
N SER A 7 23.98 9.71 -9.43
CA SER A 7 23.88 9.34 -8.01
C SER A 7 24.64 8.01 -7.79
N SER A 8 25.52 7.97 -6.79
CA SER A 8 26.16 6.72 -6.35
C SER A 8 25.24 5.79 -5.58
N ARG A 9 23.98 6.19 -5.42
CA ARG A 9 22.96 5.46 -4.66
C ARG A 9 22.48 4.24 -5.47
N LYS A 10 22.49 3.07 -4.83
CA LYS A 10 22.09 1.79 -5.44
C LYS A 10 20.64 1.40 -5.17
N TYR A 11 19.92 2.12 -4.30
CA TYR A 11 18.55 1.86 -3.90
C TYR A 11 17.69 3.11 -4.00
N PRO A 12 16.38 2.98 -4.25
CA PRO A 12 15.48 4.12 -4.34
C PRO A 12 15.36 4.84 -2.99
N PHE A 13 15.14 6.14 -3.03
CA PHE A 13 14.88 6.93 -1.83
C PHE A 13 13.38 7.13 -1.68
N VAL A 14 12.76 6.35 -0.81
CA VAL A 14 11.35 6.48 -0.47
C VAL A 14 11.22 7.30 0.82
N LYS A 15 10.38 8.31 0.81
CA LYS A 15 10.01 9.09 2.00
C LYS A 15 8.60 9.63 1.83
N PHE A 16 7.69 9.18 2.66
CA PHE A 16 6.33 9.70 2.68
C PHE A 16 6.20 10.87 3.65
N GLU A 17 5.56 11.92 3.19
CA GLU A 17 5.22 13.11 3.97
C GLU A 17 3.72 13.38 3.77
N SER A 18 3.02 13.82 4.81
CA SER A 18 1.61 14.13 4.72
C SER A 18 1.38 15.63 4.56
N GLN A 19 0.38 16.01 3.76
CA GLN A 19 -0.01 17.42 3.58
C GLN A 19 -0.60 18.02 4.86
N ARG A 20 -1.20 17.20 5.71
CA ARG A 20 -1.84 17.62 6.96
C ARG A 20 -1.89 16.47 7.96
N ASP A 21 -2.03 16.81 9.22
CA ASP A 21 -2.18 15.84 10.30
C ASP A 21 -3.54 15.11 10.23
N LEU A 22 -3.55 13.91 10.79
CA LEU A 22 -4.77 13.13 10.99
C LEU A 22 -5.59 13.72 12.14
N GLY A 23 -6.92 13.70 11.98
CA GLY A 23 -7.85 14.02 13.07
C GLY A 23 -8.04 12.83 14.03
N ASN A 24 -9.08 12.90 14.85
CA ASN A 24 -9.36 11.87 15.88
C ASN A 24 -9.92 10.56 15.28
N ASP A 25 -10.57 10.63 14.12
CA ASP A 25 -11.14 9.46 13.45
C ASP A 25 -10.36 9.20 12.15
N LEU A 26 -9.99 7.92 11.91
CA LEU A 26 -9.34 7.56 10.67
C LEU A 26 -10.25 6.71 9.79
N LEU A 27 -10.56 5.50 10.19
CA LEU A 27 -11.31 4.55 9.36
C LEU A 27 -12.21 3.67 10.22
N ARG A 28 -13.48 3.53 9.80
CA ARG A 28 -14.43 2.56 10.32
C ARG A 28 -15.07 1.77 9.19
N VAL A 29 -14.98 0.45 9.28
CA VAL A 29 -15.60 -0.51 8.37
C VAL A 29 -16.69 -1.25 9.13
N GLU A 30 -17.92 -1.22 8.61
CA GLU A 30 -19.10 -1.78 9.28
C GLU A 30 -19.92 -2.65 8.32
N ASN A 31 -20.05 -3.95 8.66
CA ASN A 31 -20.86 -4.96 7.98
C ASN A 31 -20.60 -5.06 6.47
N VAL A 32 -19.35 -4.88 6.06
CA VAL A 32 -18.97 -4.91 4.64
C VAL A 32 -18.99 -6.33 4.12
N SER A 33 -19.77 -6.56 3.06
CA SER A 33 -19.79 -7.82 2.33
C SER A 33 -19.63 -7.57 0.83
N LYS A 34 -19.02 -8.53 0.14
CA LYS A 34 -18.80 -8.50 -1.31
C LYS A 34 -18.92 -9.89 -1.91
N THR A 35 -19.68 -10.00 -2.98
CA THR A 35 -19.83 -11.22 -3.79
C THR A 35 -19.33 -10.94 -5.20
N ASN A 36 -18.62 -11.87 -5.79
CA ASN A 36 -18.20 -11.84 -7.18
C ASN A 36 -18.57 -13.17 -7.84
N ASP A 37 -19.26 -13.12 -8.98
CA ASP A 37 -19.71 -14.29 -9.75
C ASP A 37 -20.45 -15.35 -8.90
N GLY A 38 -21.24 -14.89 -7.94
CA GLY A 38 -22.01 -15.75 -7.03
C GLY A 38 -21.20 -16.33 -5.86
N VAL A 39 -19.90 -16.06 -5.79
CA VAL A 39 -19.05 -16.46 -4.68
C VAL A 39 -18.88 -15.30 -3.71
N LYS A 40 -19.18 -15.52 -2.44
CA LYS A 40 -18.99 -14.52 -1.39
C LYS A 40 -17.49 -14.41 -1.09
N ILE A 41 -16.92 -13.23 -1.33
CA ILE A 41 -15.50 -12.94 -1.14
C ILE A 41 -15.23 -12.32 0.23
N LEU A 42 -16.13 -11.42 0.65
CA LEU A 42 -16.12 -10.80 1.97
C LEU A 42 -17.49 -10.99 2.61
N ASP A 43 -17.51 -11.39 3.88
CA ASP A 43 -18.74 -11.60 4.64
C ASP A 43 -18.71 -10.87 5.97
N ASN A 44 -19.56 -9.85 6.12
CA ASN A 44 -19.76 -9.11 7.37
C ASN A 44 -18.45 -8.62 8.03
N ILE A 45 -17.59 -7.97 7.25
CA ILE A 45 -16.30 -7.46 7.71
C ILE A 45 -16.50 -6.21 8.57
N ASN A 46 -15.88 -6.20 9.75
CA ASN A 46 -15.97 -5.14 10.72
C ASN A 46 -14.62 -4.89 11.38
N PHE A 47 -14.10 -3.66 11.30
CA PHE A 47 -12.90 -3.24 12.01
C PHE A 47 -12.79 -1.71 12.06
N THR A 48 -11.94 -1.22 12.95
CA THR A 48 -11.69 0.21 13.11
C THR A 48 -10.18 0.44 13.19
N ILE A 49 -9.65 1.36 12.36
CA ILE A 49 -8.25 1.79 12.42
C ILE A 49 -8.19 3.21 12.98
N ARG A 50 -7.32 3.41 13.95
CA ARG A 50 -7.10 4.71 14.61
C ARG A 50 -5.98 5.50 13.94
N PRO A 51 -5.95 6.83 14.12
CA PRO A 51 -4.86 7.66 13.62
C PRO A 51 -3.50 7.20 14.13
N GLY A 52 -2.54 7.07 13.23
CA GLY A 52 -1.17 6.65 13.52
C GLY A 52 -0.95 5.14 13.47
N GLU A 53 -2.00 4.32 13.50
CA GLU A 53 -1.86 2.86 13.41
C GLU A 53 -1.38 2.40 12.04
N LYS A 54 -0.60 1.32 12.04
CA LYS A 54 -0.10 0.63 10.85
C LYS A 54 -0.69 -0.77 10.80
N ALA A 55 -1.80 -0.88 10.07
CA ALA A 55 -2.63 -2.09 10.08
C ALA A 55 -2.27 -3.03 8.92
N ALA A 56 -1.97 -4.28 9.23
CA ALA A 56 -1.86 -5.34 8.23
C ALA A 56 -3.19 -6.10 8.11
N ILE A 57 -3.69 -6.23 6.87
CA ILE A 57 -4.86 -7.07 6.56
C ILE A 57 -4.36 -8.45 6.18
N LEU A 58 -4.73 -9.43 6.99
CA LEU A 58 -4.37 -10.84 6.83
C LEU A 58 -5.58 -11.65 6.35
N SER A 59 -5.36 -12.54 5.40
CA SER A 59 -6.35 -13.52 4.95
C SER A 59 -5.66 -14.71 4.30
N ARG A 60 -6.33 -15.86 4.28
CA ARG A 60 -5.91 -17.03 3.48
C ARG A 60 -6.23 -16.86 2.00
N SER A 61 -7.08 -15.88 1.66
CA SER A 61 -7.51 -15.57 0.30
C SER A 61 -6.92 -14.24 -0.16
N ASP A 62 -6.02 -14.28 -1.13
CA ASP A 62 -5.50 -13.09 -1.80
C ASP A 62 -6.60 -12.24 -2.43
N LEU A 63 -7.63 -12.92 -2.96
CA LEU A 63 -8.79 -12.24 -3.54
C LEU A 63 -9.55 -11.43 -2.49
N ALA A 64 -9.69 -11.97 -1.26
CA ALA A 64 -10.32 -11.24 -0.17
C ALA A 64 -9.50 -10.02 0.26
N GLN A 65 -8.18 -10.16 0.35
CA GLN A 65 -7.27 -9.04 0.64
C GLN A 65 -7.38 -7.93 -0.40
N THR A 66 -7.18 -8.27 -1.68
CA THR A 66 -7.26 -7.30 -2.78
C THR A 66 -8.64 -6.68 -2.90
N THR A 67 -9.72 -7.47 -2.73
CA THR A 67 -11.10 -6.94 -2.73
C THR A 67 -11.30 -5.92 -1.60
N MET A 68 -10.80 -6.21 -0.39
CA MET A 68 -10.89 -5.26 0.72
C MET A 68 -10.07 -4.00 0.45
N MET A 69 -8.84 -4.13 -0.06
CA MET A 69 -8.01 -2.98 -0.41
C MET A 69 -8.64 -2.10 -1.50
N GLN A 70 -9.28 -2.69 -2.52
CA GLN A 70 -10.03 -1.95 -3.54
C GLN A 70 -11.24 -1.21 -2.96
N ILE A 71 -11.94 -1.81 -2.01
CA ILE A 71 -13.06 -1.16 -1.30
C ILE A 71 -12.53 0.01 -0.46
N LEU A 72 -11.43 -0.16 0.26
CA LEU A 72 -10.78 0.91 1.02
C LEU A 72 -10.28 2.04 0.11
N ALA A 73 -9.71 1.72 -1.04
CA ALA A 73 -9.29 2.72 -2.03
C ALA A 73 -10.46 3.41 -2.75
N GLY A 74 -11.70 2.93 -2.55
CA GLY A 74 -12.90 3.48 -3.20
C GLY A 74 -13.05 3.11 -4.68
N THR A 75 -12.21 2.22 -5.20
CA THR A 75 -12.25 1.74 -6.59
C THR A 75 -13.30 0.65 -6.79
N LEU A 76 -13.70 -0.04 -5.71
CA LEU A 76 -14.75 -1.04 -5.70
C LEU A 76 -15.79 -0.70 -4.63
N LYS A 77 -17.08 -0.83 -4.96
CA LYS A 77 -18.17 -0.65 -3.98
C LYS A 77 -18.50 -1.98 -3.32
N PRO A 78 -18.71 -2.02 -1.98
CA PRO A 78 -19.25 -3.19 -1.32
C PRO A 78 -20.71 -3.40 -1.73
N ASP A 79 -21.20 -4.64 -1.59
CA ASP A 79 -22.62 -4.96 -1.83
C ASP A 79 -23.48 -4.53 -0.64
N THR A 80 -22.93 -4.68 0.58
CA THR A 80 -23.54 -4.22 1.82
C THR A 80 -22.51 -3.59 2.74
N GLY A 81 -22.98 -2.89 3.75
CA GLY A 81 -22.12 -2.25 4.74
C GLY A 81 -21.59 -0.87 4.31
N THR A 82 -20.71 -0.32 5.11
CA THR A 82 -20.16 1.02 4.90
C THR A 82 -18.69 1.09 5.27
N VAL A 83 -17.95 1.92 4.51
CA VAL A 83 -16.58 2.35 4.82
C VAL A 83 -16.62 3.85 5.04
N LYS A 84 -16.20 4.30 6.22
CA LYS A 84 -16.22 5.71 6.59
C LYS A 84 -14.82 6.15 6.98
N TYR A 85 -14.31 7.13 6.26
CA TYR A 85 -13.07 7.84 6.61
C TYR A 85 -13.35 9.11 7.40
N GLY A 86 -12.41 9.47 8.28
CA GLY A 86 -12.43 10.76 8.95
C GLY A 86 -12.29 11.92 7.96
N GLN A 87 -12.78 13.11 8.35
CA GLN A 87 -12.83 14.28 7.48
C GLN A 87 -11.45 14.80 7.03
N THR A 88 -10.39 14.51 7.79
CA THR A 88 -9.03 14.96 7.49
C THR A 88 -8.24 13.94 6.68
N VAL A 89 -8.81 12.77 6.39
CA VAL A 89 -8.12 11.70 5.68
C VAL A 89 -7.93 12.05 4.21
N ILE A 90 -6.69 11.86 3.75
CA ILE A 90 -6.28 11.88 2.34
C ILE A 90 -5.58 10.56 2.08
N THR A 91 -6.23 9.70 1.30
CA THR A 91 -5.66 8.39 0.94
C THR A 91 -4.71 8.51 -0.26
N SER A 92 -3.62 7.74 -0.23
CA SER A 92 -2.79 7.48 -1.40
C SER A 92 -2.59 5.99 -1.51
N SER A 93 -2.70 5.41 -2.72
CA SER A 93 -2.78 3.96 -2.87
C SER A 93 -1.82 3.38 -3.89
N LEU A 94 -1.26 2.21 -3.53
CA LEU A 94 -0.54 1.29 -4.40
C LEU A 94 -1.39 0.02 -4.53
N PRO A 95 -2.12 -0.17 -5.64
CA PRO A 95 -2.89 -1.39 -5.86
C PRO A 95 -1.98 -2.55 -6.29
N ARG A 96 -2.44 -3.78 -6.10
CA ARG A 96 -1.74 -4.99 -6.58
C ARG A 96 -1.65 -5.02 -8.11
N ASP A 97 -2.75 -4.71 -8.80
CA ASP A 97 -2.77 -4.53 -10.24
C ASP A 97 -2.46 -3.07 -10.59
N LEU A 98 -1.29 -2.87 -11.16
CA LEU A 98 -0.79 -1.54 -11.52
C LEU A 98 -1.30 -1.05 -12.88
N ASP A 99 -1.70 -1.94 -13.78
CA ASP A 99 -1.97 -1.61 -15.17
C ASP A 99 -3.11 -0.60 -15.33
N ALA A 100 -4.10 -0.66 -14.46
CA ALA A 100 -5.19 0.33 -14.43
C ALA A 100 -4.73 1.78 -14.18
N ASN A 101 -3.54 1.96 -13.58
CA ASN A 101 -2.97 3.29 -13.30
C ASN A 101 -2.12 3.84 -14.46
N PHE A 102 -1.87 3.02 -15.48
CA PHE A 102 -1.04 3.34 -16.63
C PHE A 102 -1.84 3.36 -17.94
N ASN A 103 -3.04 3.98 -17.92
CA ASN A 103 -4.01 3.97 -19.01
C ASN A 103 -3.50 4.58 -20.33
N ASN A 104 -2.49 5.43 -20.31
CA ASN A 104 -1.87 6.00 -21.50
C ASN A 104 -0.43 5.51 -21.62
N GLU A 105 -0.27 4.37 -22.20
CA GLU A 105 1.01 3.66 -22.35
C GLU A 105 2.05 4.40 -23.22
N GLU A 106 1.64 5.37 -24.03
CA GLU A 106 2.52 6.17 -24.87
C GLU A 106 3.19 7.33 -24.14
N LEU A 107 2.71 7.69 -22.95
CA LEU A 107 3.33 8.73 -22.15
C LEU A 107 4.73 8.32 -21.69
N SER A 108 5.64 9.30 -21.60
CA SER A 108 6.89 9.12 -20.87
C SER A 108 6.63 9.02 -19.38
N ILE A 109 7.56 8.42 -18.60
CA ILE A 109 7.49 8.39 -17.13
C ILE A 109 7.31 9.81 -16.58
N LEU A 110 8.06 10.77 -17.14
CA LEU A 110 8.01 12.17 -16.70
C LEU A 110 6.62 12.78 -16.91
N ASP A 111 6.02 12.57 -18.09
CA ASP A 111 4.71 13.14 -18.41
C ASP A 111 3.58 12.43 -17.68
N TRP A 112 3.74 11.13 -17.41
CA TRP A 112 2.81 10.39 -16.56
C TRP A 112 2.83 10.93 -15.12
N LEU A 113 4.02 11.11 -14.53
CA LEU A 113 4.13 11.63 -13.15
C LEU A 113 3.61 13.06 -13.04
N ARG A 114 3.82 13.87 -14.08
CA ARG A 114 3.35 15.27 -14.17
C ARG A 114 1.85 15.41 -13.95
N GLN A 115 1.04 14.44 -14.33
CA GLN A 115 -0.42 14.48 -14.16
C GLN A 115 -0.85 14.56 -12.69
N TYR A 116 0.00 14.12 -11.76
CA TYR A 116 -0.25 14.08 -10.33
C TYR A 116 0.43 15.23 -9.56
N ALA A 117 1.20 16.05 -10.24
CA ALA A 117 1.89 17.18 -9.66
C ALA A 117 0.95 18.37 -9.44
N THR A 118 1.08 19.06 -8.31
CA THR A 118 0.44 20.38 -8.10
C THR A 118 1.06 21.43 -9.02
N LYS A 119 0.47 22.62 -9.08
CA LYS A 119 1.03 23.73 -9.89
C LYS A 119 2.45 24.09 -9.48
N GLU A 120 2.73 24.05 -8.18
CA GLU A 120 4.04 24.34 -7.59
C GLU A 120 5.07 23.23 -7.88
N GLN A 121 4.61 21.99 -7.95
CA GLN A 121 5.45 20.80 -8.24
C GLN A 121 5.66 20.59 -9.75
N ASN A 122 4.88 21.25 -10.61
CA ASN A 122 4.90 21.05 -12.07
C ASN A 122 6.09 21.76 -12.76
N ASP A 123 7.28 21.57 -12.21
CA ASP A 123 8.54 22.01 -12.80
C ASP A 123 9.36 20.80 -13.29
N ASN A 124 9.98 20.94 -14.46
CA ASN A 124 10.76 19.86 -15.05
C ASN A 124 11.96 19.47 -14.18
N THR A 125 12.62 20.42 -13.56
CA THR A 125 13.80 20.16 -12.72
C THR A 125 13.38 19.43 -11.45
N PHE A 126 12.25 19.85 -10.85
CA PHE A 126 11.67 19.19 -9.68
C PHE A 126 11.29 17.74 -9.99
N LEU A 127 10.49 17.50 -11.03
CA LEU A 127 10.01 16.14 -11.38
C LEU A 127 11.17 15.21 -11.79
N ARG A 128 12.18 15.70 -12.53
CA ARG A 128 13.39 14.94 -12.86
C ARG A 128 14.19 14.58 -11.61
N GLY A 129 14.37 15.53 -10.70
CA GLY A 129 15.04 15.28 -9.41
C GLY A 129 14.29 14.28 -8.56
N PHE A 130 12.95 14.32 -8.62
CA PHE A 130 12.07 13.41 -7.91
C PHE A 130 12.18 11.98 -8.44
N LEU A 131 12.10 11.81 -9.77
CA LEU A 131 12.31 10.51 -10.43
C LEU A 131 13.74 9.98 -10.22
N GLY A 132 14.73 10.88 -10.17
CA GLY A 132 16.12 10.52 -9.87
C GLY A 132 16.30 9.88 -8.48
N LYS A 133 15.50 10.28 -7.48
CA LYS A 133 15.45 9.62 -6.16
C LYS A 133 14.96 8.18 -6.26
N MET A 134 14.11 7.88 -7.25
CA MET A 134 13.56 6.56 -7.52
C MET A 134 14.39 5.78 -8.57
N LEU A 135 15.66 6.17 -8.78
CA LEU A 135 16.62 5.54 -9.69
C LEU A 135 16.24 5.62 -11.18
N PHE A 136 15.39 6.56 -11.56
CA PHE A 136 15.19 6.90 -12.97
C PHE A 136 16.14 8.03 -13.34
N SER A 137 17.13 7.76 -14.18
CA SER A 137 18.18 8.72 -14.54
C SER A 137 18.34 8.88 -16.04
N GLY A 138 18.84 10.03 -16.48
CA GLY A 138 19.16 10.29 -17.89
C GLY A 138 17.97 10.04 -18.81
N ASP A 139 18.13 9.09 -19.73
CA ASP A 139 17.10 8.74 -20.73
C ASP A 139 15.97 7.88 -20.18
N ASP A 140 16.13 7.26 -18.98
CA ASP A 140 15.09 6.41 -18.40
C ASP A 140 13.78 7.16 -18.19
N ILE A 141 13.85 8.43 -17.79
CA ILE A 141 12.65 9.26 -17.56
C ILE A 141 11.85 9.54 -18.82
N GLN A 142 12.43 9.33 -19.99
CA GLN A 142 11.77 9.45 -21.30
C GLN A 142 11.21 8.11 -21.83
N LYS A 143 11.48 7.00 -21.12
CA LYS A 143 10.89 5.71 -21.47
C LYS A 143 9.37 5.81 -21.44
N GLN A 144 8.73 5.18 -22.42
CA GLN A 144 7.29 5.07 -22.44
C GLN A 144 6.82 4.06 -21.41
N ILE A 145 5.65 4.29 -20.83
CA ILE A 145 5.05 3.43 -19.79
C ILE A 145 4.93 1.97 -20.23
N LYS A 146 4.61 1.73 -21.50
CA LYS A 146 4.44 0.37 -22.08
C LYS A 146 5.68 -0.53 -21.99
N VAL A 147 6.88 0.05 -21.88
CA VAL A 147 8.12 -0.72 -21.83
C VAL A 147 8.66 -0.93 -20.42
N LEU A 148 7.94 -0.44 -19.39
CA LEU A 148 8.37 -0.55 -18.00
C LEU A 148 8.22 -1.98 -17.47
N SER A 149 9.25 -2.43 -16.76
CA SER A 149 9.17 -3.63 -15.92
C SER A 149 8.22 -3.43 -14.72
N GLY A 150 7.78 -4.53 -14.10
CA GLY A 150 6.95 -4.47 -12.91
C GLY A 150 7.57 -3.61 -11.79
N GLY A 151 8.86 -3.80 -11.49
CA GLY A 151 9.56 -2.99 -10.50
C GLY A 151 9.67 -1.51 -10.86
N GLU A 152 9.84 -1.15 -12.14
CA GLU A 152 9.79 0.24 -12.60
C GLU A 152 8.38 0.84 -12.42
N LYS A 153 7.32 0.08 -12.73
CA LYS A 153 5.94 0.52 -12.48
C LYS A 153 5.68 0.77 -10.99
N VAL A 154 6.14 -0.13 -10.09
CA VAL A 154 6.03 0.09 -8.63
C VAL A 154 6.76 1.37 -8.23
N ARG A 155 8.00 1.60 -8.69
CA ARG A 155 8.73 2.83 -8.38
C ARG A 155 8.04 4.09 -8.90
N CYS A 156 7.40 4.03 -10.08
CA CYS A 156 6.55 5.13 -10.58
C CYS A 156 5.38 5.39 -9.63
N MET A 157 4.68 4.35 -9.19
CA MET A 157 3.56 4.48 -8.25
C MET A 157 4.00 5.04 -6.90
N LEU A 158 5.14 4.59 -6.35
CA LEU A 158 5.71 5.17 -5.13
C LEU A 158 6.06 6.66 -5.32
N SER A 159 6.58 7.05 -6.50
CA SER A 159 6.80 8.47 -6.83
C SER A 159 5.50 9.26 -6.80
N LYS A 160 4.43 8.72 -7.40
CA LYS A 160 3.09 9.32 -7.37
C LYS A 160 2.61 9.50 -5.93
N MET A 161 2.66 8.45 -5.11
CA MET A 161 2.22 8.50 -3.71
C MET A 161 2.99 9.54 -2.89
N MET A 162 4.30 9.66 -3.10
CA MET A 162 5.11 10.70 -2.46
C MET A 162 4.72 12.12 -2.91
N LEU A 163 4.28 12.32 -4.17
CA LEU A 163 3.78 13.61 -4.65
C LEU A 163 2.40 13.96 -4.09
N GLU A 164 1.52 12.98 -3.95
CA GLU A 164 0.15 13.14 -3.42
C GLU A 164 0.14 13.53 -1.94
N GLN A 165 1.20 13.17 -1.20
CA GLN A 165 1.35 13.49 0.22
C GLN A 165 0.13 13.10 1.07
N GLY A 166 -0.45 11.91 0.80
CA GLY A 166 -1.55 11.36 1.58
C GLY A 166 -1.13 11.13 3.04
N ASN A 167 -2.07 11.26 3.97
CA ASN A 167 -1.85 10.93 5.39
C ASN A 167 -2.31 9.51 5.77
N VAL A 168 -2.91 8.79 4.81
CA VAL A 168 -3.22 7.36 4.90
C VAL A 168 -2.73 6.67 3.64
N LEU A 169 -1.81 5.72 3.81
CA LEU A 169 -1.24 4.93 2.72
C LEU A 169 -1.96 3.58 2.65
N LEU A 170 -2.45 3.22 1.47
CA LEU A 170 -3.08 1.94 1.18
C LEU A 170 -2.17 1.15 0.24
N LEU A 171 -1.65 0.00 0.67
CA LEU A 171 -0.64 -0.76 -0.08
C LEU A 171 -1.09 -2.22 -0.21
N ASP A 172 -1.40 -2.66 -1.43
CA ASP A 172 -1.79 -4.04 -1.72
C ASP A 172 -0.60 -4.82 -2.27
N ASP A 173 0.04 -5.62 -1.41
CA ASP A 173 1.22 -6.45 -1.70
C ASP A 173 2.40 -5.65 -2.31
N PRO A 174 2.87 -4.60 -1.61
CA PRO A 174 3.82 -3.63 -2.17
C PRO A 174 5.22 -4.21 -2.42
N THR A 175 5.55 -5.34 -1.83
CA THR A 175 6.84 -6.01 -1.98
C THR A 175 6.95 -6.79 -3.29
N ASN A 176 5.82 -7.05 -3.95
CA ASN A 176 5.79 -7.74 -5.21
C ASN A 176 6.52 -6.93 -6.30
N HIS A 177 7.38 -7.59 -7.07
CA HIS A 177 8.22 -6.99 -8.12
C HIS A 177 9.32 -6.02 -7.66
N LEU A 178 9.56 -5.87 -6.36
CA LEU A 178 10.69 -5.10 -5.83
C LEU A 178 11.89 -6.02 -5.52
N ASP A 179 13.08 -5.47 -5.72
CA ASP A 179 14.31 -6.09 -5.22
C ASP A 179 14.46 -5.85 -3.71
N LEU A 180 15.34 -6.61 -3.07
CA LEU A 180 15.53 -6.57 -1.62
C LEU A 180 15.90 -5.16 -1.11
N GLU A 181 16.72 -4.43 -1.86
CA GLU A 181 17.14 -3.08 -1.49
C GLU A 181 15.98 -2.08 -1.55
N SER A 182 15.10 -2.23 -2.55
CA SER A 182 13.86 -1.43 -2.68
C SER A 182 12.85 -1.78 -1.58
N ILE A 183 12.71 -3.06 -1.22
CA ILE A 183 11.86 -3.50 -0.11
C ILE A 183 12.34 -2.89 1.20
N THR A 184 13.65 -2.94 1.48
CA THR A 184 14.24 -2.33 2.68
C THR A 184 13.97 -0.83 2.73
N SER A 185 14.18 -0.12 1.62
CA SER A 185 13.91 1.33 1.55
C SER A 185 12.45 1.68 1.76
N LEU A 186 11.52 0.87 1.22
CA LEU A 186 10.08 1.03 1.45
C LEU A 186 9.72 0.75 2.90
N ASN A 187 10.27 -0.32 3.49
CA ASN A 187 10.06 -0.67 4.89
C ASN A 187 10.44 0.48 5.82
N ASP A 188 11.67 1.01 5.67
CA ASP A 188 12.16 2.13 6.48
C ASP A 188 11.28 3.38 6.32
N ALA A 189 10.80 3.65 5.10
CA ALA A 189 9.91 4.76 4.82
C ALA A 189 8.55 4.60 5.53
N LEU A 190 7.98 3.38 5.55
CA LEU A 190 6.70 3.11 6.20
C LEU A 190 6.83 3.10 7.73
N VAL A 191 7.93 2.57 8.28
CA VAL A 191 8.22 2.61 9.72
C VAL A 191 8.34 4.06 10.21
N SER A 192 9.03 4.92 9.46
CA SER A 192 9.24 6.33 9.82
C SER A 192 8.08 7.27 9.47
N PHE A 193 7.06 6.79 8.74
CA PHE A 193 5.92 7.61 8.35
C PHE A 193 5.02 7.94 9.55
N ASN A 194 4.73 9.22 9.75
CA ASN A 194 3.90 9.71 10.85
C ASN A 194 2.39 9.57 10.64
N GLY A 195 1.94 9.25 9.41
CA GLY A 195 0.55 8.94 9.10
C GLY A 195 0.20 7.48 9.40
N SER A 196 -0.95 7.04 8.91
CA SER A 196 -1.39 5.67 9.02
C SER A 196 -1.13 4.87 7.76
N VAL A 197 -0.89 3.58 7.92
CA VAL A 197 -0.65 2.64 6.84
C VAL A 197 -1.64 1.48 6.96
N ILE A 198 -2.28 1.12 5.85
CA ILE A 198 -3.10 -0.10 5.76
C ILE A 198 -2.54 -0.90 4.60
N PHE A 199 -2.14 -2.14 4.85
CA PHE A 199 -1.43 -2.90 3.84
C PHE A 199 -1.72 -4.39 3.89
N THR A 200 -1.45 -5.05 2.79
CA THR A 200 -1.35 -6.51 2.69
C THR A 200 0.08 -6.87 2.31
N SER A 201 0.57 -8.02 2.72
CA SER A 201 1.85 -8.57 2.28
C SER A 201 1.91 -10.07 2.56
N HIS A 202 2.74 -10.79 1.79
CA HIS A 202 3.15 -12.17 2.06
C HIS A 202 4.53 -12.24 2.72
N ASP A 203 5.23 -11.12 2.84
CA ASP A 203 6.53 -11.03 3.47
C ASP A 203 6.38 -10.88 4.99
N HIS A 204 6.76 -11.94 5.71
CA HIS A 204 6.65 -11.99 7.17
C HIS A 204 7.49 -10.92 7.88
N GLU A 205 8.69 -10.65 7.40
CA GLU A 205 9.58 -9.65 7.97
C GLU A 205 9.01 -8.24 7.75
N PHE A 206 8.47 -7.98 6.56
CA PHE A 206 7.80 -6.73 6.24
C PHE A 206 6.58 -6.47 7.14
N ILE A 207 5.74 -7.50 7.39
CA ILE A 207 4.60 -7.37 8.30
C ILE A 207 5.09 -7.12 9.74
N SER A 208 6.02 -7.94 10.24
CA SER A 208 6.55 -7.88 11.61
C SER A 208 7.16 -6.53 11.95
N THR A 209 7.85 -5.89 10.99
CA THR A 209 8.54 -4.62 11.22
C THR A 209 7.63 -3.40 11.16
N ILE A 210 6.50 -3.49 10.43
CA ILE A 210 5.63 -2.34 10.20
C ILE A 210 4.36 -2.40 11.04
N ALA A 211 3.70 -3.59 11.12
CA ALA A 211 2.36 -3.68 11.69
C ALA A 211 2.35 -3.59 13.22
N ASP A 212 1.54 -2.68 13.72
CA ASP A 212 1.15 -2.56 15.14
C ASP A 212 -0.32 -2.93 15.35
N HIS A 213 -1.05 -3.23 14.28
CA HIS A 213 -2.45 -3.62 14.28
C HIS A 213 -2.69 -4.70 13.22
N LEU A 214 -3.40 -5.77 13.56
CA LEU A 214 -3.74 -6.84 12.63
C LEU A 214 -5.25 -6.93 12.44
N VAL A 215 -5.68 -7.04 11.19
CA VAL A 215 -7.07 -7.34 10.82
C VAL A 215 -7.08 -8.66 10.07
N GLU A 216 -7.61 -9.71 10.68
CA GLU A 216 -7.74 -11.02 10.04
C GLU A 216 -9.10 -11.14 9.37
N ILE A 217 -9.12 -11.39 8.06
CA ILE A 217 -10.33 -11.64 7.25
C ILE A 217 -10.47 -13.13 7.01
N SER A 218 -11.61 -13.67 7.40
CA SER A 218 -11.99 -15.07 7.20
C SER A 218 -13.29 -15.20 6.41
N ASP A 219 -13.66 -16.43 6.06
CA ASP A 219 -14.89 -16.74 5.32
C ASP A 219 -16.18 -16.30 6.05
N ASN A 220 -16.09 -16.12 7.36
CA ASN A 220 -17.25 -15.84 8.23
C ASN A 220 -17.13 -14.49 8.97
N GLY A 221 -16.33 -13.58 8.49
CA GLY A 221 -16.15 -12.26 9.10
C GLY A 221 -14.70 -11.84 9.28
N SER A 222 -14.50 -10.86 10.15
CA SER A 222 -13.18 -10.36 10.49
C SER A 222 -12.92 -10.42 12.00
N ILE A 223 -11.64 -10.55 12.36
CA ILE A 223 -11.16 -10.41 13.73
C ILE A 223 -10.25 -9.19 13.74
N ASP A 224 -10.66 -8.19 14.51
CA ASP A 224 -9.89 -6.98 14.76
C ASP A 224 -8.96 -7.24 15.95
N ARG A 225 -7.63 -7.24 15.72
CA ARG A 225 -6.60 -7.55 16.69
C ARG A 225 -5.72 -6.32 16.93
N ALA A 226 -6.34 -5.24 17.37
CA ALA A 226 -5.61 -4.08 17.82
C ALA A 226 -4.61 -4.47 18.91
N GLU A 227 -3.41 -3.88 18.88
CA GLU A 227 -2.34 -4.10 19.85
C GLU A 227 -1.75 -5.53 19.88
N THR A 228 -1.96 -6.34 18.82
CA THR A 228 -1.34 -7.66 18.68
C THR A 228 -0.20 -7.56 17.69
N THR A 229 1.00 -7.96 18.10
CA THR A 229 2.15 -8.06 17.18
C THR A 229 2.00 -9.26 16.24
N TYR A 230 2.65 -9.19 15.09
CA TYR A 230 2.60 -10.30 14.13
C TYR A 230 3.26 -11.57 14.66
N ASP A 231 4.30 -11.44 15.46
CA ASP A 231 4.99 -12.57 16.09
C ASP A 231 4.09 -13.27 17.13
N GLU A 232 3.33 -12.52 17.92
CA GLU A 232 2.32 -13.06 18.85
C GLU A 232 1.19 -13.77 18.10
N PHE A 233 0.73 -13.21 16.97
CA PHE A 233 -0.27 -13.83 16.10
C PHE A 233 0.23 -15.18 15.56
N LEU A 234 1.45 -15.23 15.03
CA LEU A 234 2.05 -16.46 14.52
C LEU A 234 2.24 -17.52 15.62
N ALA A 235 2.70 -17.10 16.80
CA ALA A 235 2.85 -18.00 17.94
C ALA A 235 1.50 -18.62 18.33
N HIS A 236 0.43 -17.83 18.34
CA HIS A 236 -0.92 -18.31 18.65
C HIS A 236 -1.44 -19.28 17.57
N GLU A 237 -1.23 -19.02 16.29
CA GLU A 237 -1.60 -19.92 15.20
C GLU A 237 -0.86 -21.27 15.29
N ILE A 238 0.44 -21.25 15.59
CA ILE A 238 1.24 -22.48 15.75
C ILE A 238 0.68 -23.34 16.91
N VAL A 239 0.39 -22.71 18.05
CA VAL A 239 -0.21 -23.40 19.20
C VAL A 239 -1.58 -23.96 18.85
N GLN A 240 -2.45 -23.20 18.16
CA GLN A 240 -3.75 -23.72 17.72
C GLN A 240 -3.64 -24.91 16.79
N LYS A 241 -2.72 -24.87 15.80
CA LYS A 241 -2.47 -26.00 14.89
C LYS A 241 -1.93 -27.24 15.64
N GLN A 242 -1.10 -27.07 16.64
CA GLN A 242 -0.61 -28.15 17.49
C GLN A 242 -1.73 -28.76 18.33
N VAL A 243 -2.57 -27.91 18.95
CA VAL A 243 -3.74 -28.34 19.73
C VAL A 243 -4.73 -29.08 18.83
N ALA A 244 -5.05 -28.57 17.65
CA ALA A 244 -5.95 -29.24 16.72
C ALA A 244 -5.45 -30.67 16.36
N LYS A 245 -4.15 -30.82 16.08
CA LYS A 245 -3.54 -32.16 15.81
C LYS A 245 -3.63 -33.13 16.97
N LEU A 246 -3.65 -32.67 18.24
CA LEU A 246 -3.79 -33.51 19.41
C LEU A 246 -5.22 -34.04 19.59
N TYR A 247 -6.22 -33.38 19.00
CA TYR A 247 -7.62 -33.76 19.07
C TYR A 247 -8.17 -34.40 17.79
N GLU A 248 -7.38 -34.45 16.71
CA GLU A 248 -7.69 -35.26 15.53
C GLU A 248 -7.44 -36.73 15.89
N LYS A 249 -8.57 -37.51 15.99
CA LYS A 249 -8.57 -38.99 16.16
C LYS A 249 -8.67 -39.66 14.82
#